data_0c80e3a3be631538e433807f5ddebb11
#
_entry.id   0c80e3a3be631538e433807f5ddebb11
#
_cell.length_a   1.000
_cell.length_b   1.000
_cell.length_c   1.000
_cell.angle_alpha   90.00
_cell.angle_beta   90.00
_cell.angle_gamma   90.00
#
_symmetry.space_group_name_H-M   'P 1'
#
loop_
_entity.id
_entity.type
_entity.pdbx_description
1 polymer ?
#
loop_
_entity_poly.entity_id
_entity_poly.type
_entity_poly.pdbx_seq_one_letter_code
_entity_poly.pdbx_strand_id
1 'polypeptide(L)'
;ALARQGQLAQSASGRYLAPGLDAIAVQFGKRLFASARATTEGGSLTVLASVLHDTGHQVDAAIAAEFTGRGNSELRIDTGLAEEGVAVPLDLAAVRTRPEDDVRPANERAAAQALREALLAMPPAQRGR
;
A
#
# COMPACT_ATOMS: atom_id res chain seq x y z
N ALA A 1 1.84 -5.00 -12.67
CA ALA A 1 1.56 -4.83 -14.10
C ALA A 1 2.33 -3.64 -14.69
N LEU A 2 2.08 -2.38 -14.27
CA LEU A 2 2.68 -1.17 -14.87
C LEU A 2 4.22 -1.17 -14.88
N ALA A 3 4.88 -1.56 -13.79
CA ALA A 3 6.34 -1.61 -13.74
C ALA A 3 6.91 -2.67 -14.70
N ARG A 4 6.27 -3.83 -14.83
CA ARG A 4 6.69 -4.87 -15.77
C ARG A 4 6.48 -4.44 -17.22
N GLN A 5 5.39 -3.72 -17.51
CA GLN A 5 5.16 -3.13 -18.83
C GLN A 5 6.18 -2.02 -19.13
N GLY A 6 6.50 -1.18 -18.15
CA GLY A 6 7.56 -0.17 -18.28
C GLY A 6 8.91 -0.77 -18.60
N GLN A 7 9.26 -1.93 -18.04
CA GLN A 7 10.49 -2.66 -18.33
C GLN A 7 10.57 -3.11 -19.78
N LEU A 8 9.44 -3.51 -20.37
CA LEU A 8 9.38 -3.96 -21.76
C LEU A 8 9.34 -2.81 -22.78
N ALA A 9 8.80 -1.65 -22.38
CA ALA A 9 8.55 -0.53 -23.27
C ALA A 9 9.69 0.50 -23.35
N GLN A 10 10.65 0.44 -22.45
CA GLN A 10 11.71 1.45 -22.35
C GLN A 10 13.10 0.84 -22.46
N SER A 11 14.02 1.61 -23.06
CA SER A 11 15.45 1.23 -23.09
C SER A 11 16.02 1.23 -21.67
N ALA A 12 16.89 0.28 -21.38
CA ALA A 12 17.53 0.17 -20.07
C ALA A 12 18.33 1.42 -19.72
N SER A 13 18.14 1.96 -18.52
CA SER A 13 18.91 3.11 -18.02
C SER A 13 20.27 2.70 -17.44
N GLY A 14 20.48 1.41 -17.22
CA GLY A 14 21.65 0.86 -16.53
C GLY A 14 21.59 0.96 -15.00
N ARG A 15 20.52 1.50 -14.44
CA ARG A 15 20.27 1.57 -12.99
C ARG A 15 19.23 0.53 -12.60
N TYR A 16 19.66 -0.52 -11.92
CA TYR A 16 18.79 -1.60 -11.53
C TYR A 16 18.36 -1.48 -10.06
N LEU A 17 17.07 -1.63 -9.78
CA LEU A 17 16.50 -1.73 -8.43
C LEU A 17 16.56 -3.17 -7.90
N ALA A 18 16.45 -4.13 -8.81
CA ALA A 18 16.61 -5.55 -8.57
C ALA A 18 17.06 -6.23 -9.87
N PRO A 19 17.56 -7.47 -9.84
CA PRO A 19 17.88 -8.22 -11.05
C PRO A 19 16.67 -8.26 -12.00
N GLY A 20 16.85 -7.73 -13.21
CA GLY A 20 15.79 -7.65 -14.22
C GLY A 20 14.77 -6.50 -14.04
N LEU A 21 14.98 -5.57 -13.09
CA LEU A 21 14.12 -4.39 -12.91
C LEU A 21 14.94 -3.10 -13.00
N ASP A 22 14.83 -2.40 -14.10
CA ASP A 22 15.43 -1.08 -14.27
C ASP A 22 14.63 0.00 -13.52
N ALA A 23 15.33 0.97 -12.92
CA ALA A 23 14.72 2.06 -12.15
C ALA A 23 13.74 2.88 -13.00
N ILE A 24 13.96 3.01 -14.32
CA ILE A 24 13.08 3.75 -15.22
C ILE A 24 11.70 3.06 -15.36
N ALA A 25 11.65 1.74 -15.23
CA ALA A 25 10.44 0.96 -15.37
C ALA A 25 9.35 1.32 -14.33
N VAL A 26 9.75 1.75 -13.14
CA VAL A 26 8.81 2.15 -12.07
C VAL A 26 8.49 3.65 -12.09
N GLN A 27 9.20 4.47 -12.85
CA GLN A 27 9.03 5.92 -12.86
C GLN A 27 7.64 6.36 -13.31
N PHE A 28 7.07 5.71 -14.33
CA PHE A 28 5.73 6.03 -14.79
C PHE A 28 4.68 5.78 -13.68
N GLY A 29 4.73 4.62 -13.06
CA GLY A 29 3.83 4.28 -11.94
C GLY A 29 4.00 5.25 -10.76
N LYS A 30 5.23 5.63 -10.43
CA LYS A 30 5.52 6.62 -9.36
C LYS A 30 4.93 8.00 -9.69
N ARG A 31 5.10 8.48 -10.92
CA ARG A 31 4.53 9.78 -11.35
C ARG A 31 3.01 9.75 -11.32
N LEU A 32 2.39 8.68 -11.79
CA LEU A 32 0.94 8.50 -11.73
C LEU A 32 0.45 8.49 -10.28
N PHE A 33 1.09 7.74 -9.40
CA PHE A 33 0.75 7.69 -7.99
C PHE A 33 0.92 9.05 -7.30
N ALA A 34 2.00 9.76 -7.61
CA ALA A 34 2.29 11.10 -7.08
C ALA A 34 1.37 12.20 -7.64
N SER A 35 0.54 11.90 -8.63
CA SER A 35 -0.42 12.88 -9.18
C SER A 35 -1.66 13.07 -8.29
N ALA A 36 -1.88 12.20 -7.30
CA ALA A 36 -2.98 12.33 -6.34
C ALA A 36 -2.89 13.65 -5.58
N ARG A 37 -3.95 14.46 -5.64
CA ARG A 37 -4.01 15.77 -4.98
C ARG A 37 -5.43 16.31 -4.90
N ALA A 38 -5.67 17.21 -3.96
CA ALA A 38 -6.78 18.15 -3.97
C ALA A 38 -6.32 19.48 -4.59
N THR A 39 -7.17 20.15 -5.35
CA THR A 39 -6.87 21.45 -5.95
C THR A 39 -7.59 22.58 -5.21
N THR A 40 -6.98 23.75 -5.14
CA THR A 40 -7.56 24.94 -4.47
C THR A 40 -8.78 25.47 -5.18
N GLU A 41 -8.86 25.26 -6.51
CA GLU A 41 -9.98 25.69 -7.36
C GLU A 41 -11.20 24.75 -7.28
N GLY A 42 -11.07 23.68 -6.52
CA GLY A 42 -12.09 22.64 -6.37
C GLY A 42 -11.76 21.35 -7.13
N GLY A 43 -12.27 20.26 -6.58
CA GLY A 43 -12.03 18.92 -7.08
C GLY A 43 -10.78 18.25 -6.48
N SER A 44 -10.72 16.94 -6.64
CA SER A 44 -9.60 16.13 -6.18
C SER A 44 -9.37 14.93 -7.08
N LEU A 45 -8.12 14.47 -7.15
CA LEU A 45 -7.73 13.22 -7.78
C LEU A 45 -7.31 12.23 -6.70
N THR A 46 -8.08 11.16 -6.60
CA THR A 46 -7.72 10.00 -5.76
C THR A 46 -7.12 8.92 -6.63
N VAL A 47 -5.96 8.41 -6.26
CA VAL A 47 -5.30 7.30 -6.94
C VAL A 47 -5.24 6.09 -6.00
N LEU A 48 -5.82 4.98 -6.44
CA LEU A 48 -5.73 3.69 -5.78
C LEU A 48 -4.79 2.80 -6.60
N ALA A 49 -3.73 2.32 -5.96
CA ALA A 49 -2.74 1.44 -6.58
C ALA A 49 -2.58 0.16 -5.76
N SER A 50 -2.55 -0.98 -6.43
CA SER A 50 -2.22 -2.27 -5.82
C SER A 50 -0.79 -2.66 -6.14
N VAL A 51 -0.11 -3.24 -5.15
CA VAL A 51 1.26 -3.75 -5.25
C VAL A 51 1.29 -5.18 -4.71
N LEU A 52 1.99 -6.06 -5.41
CA LEU A 52 2.22 -7.42 -4.93
C LEU A 52 3.21 -7.40 -3.76
N HIS A 53 2.87 -8.14 -2.71
CA HIS A 53 3.66 -8.25 -1.49
C HIS A 53 3.84 -9.73 -1.12
N ASP A 54 4.97 -10.07 -0.53
CA ASP A 54 5.29 -11.41 -0.01
C ASP A 54 5.20 -12.54 -1.06
N THR A 55 5.50 -12.24 -2.33
CA THR A 55 5.50 -13.22 -3.42
C THR A 55 6.76 -14.09 -3.47
N GLY A 56 7.78 -13.80 -2.67
CA GLY A 56 9.10 -14.41 -2.75
C GLY A 56 9.97 -13.91 -3.92
N HIS A 57 9.44 -13.08 -4.81
CA HIS A 57 10.17 -12.51 -5.93
C HIS A 57 10.87 -11.20 -5.59
N GLN A 58 12.19 -11.11 -5.84
CA GLN A 58 12.97 -9.89 -5.57
C GLN A 58 12.47 -8.66 -6.34
N VAL A 59 11.96 -8.84 -7.56
CA VAL A 59 11.39 -7.77 -8.37
C VAL A 59 10.14 -7.20 -7.73
N ASP A 60 9.24 -8.04 -7.24
CA ASP A 60 8.01 -7.59 -6.58
C ASP A 60 8.33 -6.89 -5.25
N ALA A 61 9.28 -7.40 -4.48
CA ALA A 61 9.77 -6.75 -3.26
C ALA A 61 10.38 -5.37 -3.55
N ALA A 62 11.19 -5.24 -4.60
CA ALA A 62 11.75 -3.96 -5.01
C ALA A 62 10.68 -2.97 -5.47
N ILE A 63 9.67 -3.42 -6.24
CA ILE A 63 8.53 -2.59 -6.63
C ILE A 63 7.75 -2.15 -5.39
N ALA A 64 7.45 -3.07 -4.47
CA ALA A 64 6.75 -2.75 -3.23
C ALA A 64 7.49 -1.68 -2.40
N ALA A 65 8.82 -1.81 -2.24
CA ALA A 65 9.65 -0.86 -1.51
C ALA A 65 9.59 0.57 -2.11
N GLU A 66 9.42 0.70 -3.44
CA GLU A 66 9.31 1.99 -4.11
C GLU A 66 7.98 2.73 -3.85
N PHE A 67 6.95 2.03 -3.37
CA PHE A 67 5.64 2.61 -3.09
C PHE A 67 5.28 2.64 -1.59
N THR A 68 5.88 1.77 -0.78
CA THR A 68 5.63 1.71 0.67
C THR A 68 5.98 3.04 1.35
N GLY A 69 5.08 3.54 2.18
CA GLY A 69 5.23 4.79 2.92
C GLY A 69 5.03 6.06 2.09
N ARG A 70 4.64 5.95 0.81
CA ARG A 70 4.46 7.11 -0.09
C ARG A 70 3.01 7.54 -0.26
N GLY A 71 2.06 6.69 0.10
CA GLY A 71 0.63 7.01 0.09
C GLY A 71 0.13 7.56 1.42
N ASN A 72 -1.01 8.25 1.40
CA ASN A 72 -1.71 8.67 2.61
C ASN A 72 -2.30 7.47 3.37
N SER A 73 -2.73 6.44 2.66
CA SER A 73 -3.31 5.23 3.25
C SER A 73 -2.70 3.99 2.63
N GLU A 74 -2.37 3.04 3.48
CA GLU A 74 -1.86 1.73 3.10
C GLU A 74 -2.70 0.65 3.73
N LEU A 75 -3.29 -0.21 2.89
CA LEU A 75 -3.98 -1.41 3.29
C LEU A 75 -3.11 -2.61 2.93
N ARG A 76 -2.81 -3.44 3.91
CA ARG A 76 -2.04 -4.67 3.71
C ARG A 76 -2.94 -5.87 3.92
N ILE A 77 -2.96 -6.74 2.93
CA ILE A 77 -3.67 -8.02 3.00
C ILE A 77 -2.75 -9.05 3.66
N ASP A 78 -3.26 -9.77 4.64
CA ASP A 78 -2.60 -10.91 5.25
C ASP A 78 -3.03 -12.19 4.52
N THR A 79 -2.08 -12.85 3.87
CA THR A 79 -2.35 -14.06 3.08
C THR A 79 -2.75 -15.23 3.96
N GLY A 80 -2.21 -15.34 5.19
CA GLY A 80 -2.57 -16.39 6.13
C GLY A 80 -4.05 -16.27 6.55
N LEU A 81 -4.51 -15.06 6.88
CA LEU A 81 -5.93 -14.82 7.18
C LEU A 81 -6.83 -15.07 5.98
N ALA A 82 -6.36 -14.77 4.77
CA ALA A 82 -7.12 -15.04 3.55
C ALA A 82 -7.27 -16.56 3.31
N GLU A 83 -6.24 -17.34 3.54
CA GLU A 83 -6.26 -18.81 3.46
C GLU A 83 -7.18 -19.44 4.52
N GLU A 84 -7.27 -18.83 5.70
CA GLU A 84 -8.22 -19.22 6.75
C GLU A 84 -9.68 -18.83 6.45
N GLY A 85 -9.95 -18.17 5.32
CA GLY A 85 -11.28 -17.76 4.90
C GLY A 85 -11.84 -16.54 5.63
N VAL A 86 -10.98 -15.71 6.22
CA VAL A 86 -11.42 -14.44 6.85
C VAL A 86 -11.90 -13.48 5.77
N ALA A 87 -13.11 -12.95 5.92
CA ALA A 87 -13.76 -12.13 4.90
C ALA A 87 -13.00 -10.83 4.57
N VAL A 88 -12.34 -10.23 5.55
CA VAL A 88 -11.53 -9.03 5.38
C VAL A 88 -10.15 -9.28 6.00
N PRO A 89 -9.24 -9.93 5.26
CA PRO A 89 -7.96 -10.39 5.79
C PRO A 89 -6.93 -9.26 5.84
N LEU A 90 -7.15 -8.25 6.68
CA LEU A 90 -6.24 -7.13 6.83
C LEU A 90 -5.19 -7.38 7.91
N ASP A 91 -3.93 -7.10 7.59
CA ASP A 91 -2.87 -6.97 8.56
C ASP A 91 -3.04 -5.65 9.35
N LEU A 92 -3.79 -5.72 10.45
CA LEU A 92 -4.07 -4.56 11.29
C LEU A 92 -2.81 -3.89 11.87
N ALA A 93 -1.70 -4.60 11.97
CA ALA A 93 -0.45 -4.02 12.46
C ALA A 93 0.22 -3.14 11.40
N ALA A 94 0.06 -3.50 10.12
CA ALA A 94 0.67 -2.80 9.00
C ALA A 94 -0.25 -1.75 8.34
N VAL A 95 -1.59 -1.87 8.51
CA VAL A 95 -2.55 -0.87 7.99
C VAL A 95 -2.33 0.48 8.64
N ARG A 96 -2.24 1.54 7.83
CA ARG A 96 -2.06 2.91 8.32
C ARG A 96 -2.70 3.93 7.39
N THR A 97 -3.15 5.05 7.97
CA THR A 97 -3.62 6.25 7.26
C THR A 97 -2.90 7.46 7.82
N ARG A 98 -2.44 8.37 6.97
CA ARG A 98 -1.74 9.60 7.34
C ARG A 98 -2.26 10.79 6.51
N PRO A 99 -2.43 11.96 7.08
CA PRO A 99 -2.49 12.21 8.53
C PRO A 99 -3.86 11.75 9.09
N GLU A 100 -3.85 11.00 10.16
CA GLU A 100 -5.11 10.58 10.83
C GLU A 100 -5.88 11.78 11.39
N ASP A 101 -5.14 12.82 11.80
CA ASP A 101 -5.68 14.04 12.40
C ASP A 101 -6.60 14.83 11.45
N ASP A 102 -6.34 14.78 10.15
CA ASP A 102 -7.12 15.51 9.16
C ASP A 102 -8.40 14.75 8.73
N VAL A 103 -8.48 13.47 9.03
CA VAL A 103 -9.54 12.57 8.53
C VAL A 103 -10.59 12.30 9.60
N ARG A 104 -10.23 12.37 10.89
CA ARG A 104 -11.12 11.99 11.99
C ARG A 104 -11.07 12.98 13.15
N PRO A 105 -12.24 13.29 13.78
CA PRO A 105 -12.31 14.04 15.04
C PRO A 105 -11.56 13.31 16.16
N ALA A 106 -11.12 14.05 17.18
CA ALA A 106 -10.29 13.52 18.27
C ALA A 106 -10.94 12.36 19.05
N ASN A 107 -12.26 12.45 19.28
CA ASN A 107 -13.03 11.41 19.95
C ASN A 107 -13.08 10.10 19.13
N GLU A 108 -13.21 10.19 17.82
CA GLU A 108 -13.21 9.01 16.94
C GLU A 108 -11.83 8.38 16.83
N ARG A 109 -10.75 9.20 16.87
CA ARG A 109 -9.38 8.68 16.88
C ARG A 109 -9.11 7.84 18.12
N ALA A 110 -9.48 8.34 19.30
CA ALA A 110 -9.31 7.60 20.55
C ALA A 110 -10.08 6.27 20.54
N ALA A 111 -11.31 6.27 20.05
CA ALA A 111 -12.12 5.06 19.92
C ALA A 111 -11.53 4.07 18.91
N ALA A 112 -11.06 4.55 17.75
CA ALA A 112 -10.43 3.72 16.72
C ALA A 112 -9.13 3.11 17.22
N GLN A 113 -8.32 3.85 17.97
CA GLN A 113 -7.09 3.34 18.55
C GLN A 113 -7.37 2.27 19.60
N ALA A 114 -8.32 2.52 20.52
CA ALA A 114 -8.71 1.53 21.53
C ALA A 114 -9.23 0.23 20.90
N LEU A 115 -10.06 0.35 19.84
CA LEU A 115 -10.54 -0.80 19.07
C LEU A 115 -9.38 -1.56 18.41
N ARG A 116 -8.44 -0.84 17.79
CA ARG A 116 -7.26 -1.44 17.16
C ARG A 116 -6.41 -2.21 18.17
N GLU A 117 -6.15 -1.63 19.34
CA GLU A 117 -5.38 -2.28 20.41
C GLU A 117 -6.09 -3.55 20.90
N ALA A 118 -7.41 -3.48 21.10
CA ALA A 118 -8.21 -4.63 21.49
C ALA A 118 -8.16 -5.75 20.43
N LEU A 119 -8.29 -5.40 19.15
CA LEU A 119 -8.20 -6.36 18.04
C LEU A 119 -6.81 -6.97 17.92
N LEU A 120 -5.74 -6.20 18.11
CA LEU A 120 -4.37 -6.69 18.06
C LEU A 120 -4.04 -7.65 19.22
N ALA A 121 -4.70 -7.47 20.36
CA ALA A 121 -4.59 -8.39 21.51
C ALA A 121 -5.29 -9.74 21.28
N MET A 122 -6.21 -9.83 20.30
CA MET A 122 -6.91 -11.08 19.97
C MET A 122 -6.08 -11.94 18.99
N PRO A 123 -6.24 -13.29 19.04
CA PRO A 123 -5.67 -14.17 18.02
C PRO A 123 -6.14 -13.77 16.61
N PRO A 124 -5.26 -13.83 15.58
CA PRO A 124 -5.59 -13.38 14.21
C PRO A 124 -6.90 -13.96 13.66
N ALA A 125 -7.12 -15.25 13.81
CA ALA A 125 -8.33 -15.95 13.33
C ALA A 125 -9.65 -15.48 13.98
N GLN A 126 -9.59 -14.75 15.09
CA GLN A 126 -10.79 -14.23 15.79
C GLN A 126 -11.11 -12.77 15.44
N ARG A 127 -10.17 -12.07 14.77
CA ARG A 127 -10.31 -10.64 14.43
C ARG A 127 -11.36 -10.36 13.34
N GLY A 128 -11.70 -11.36 12.56
CA GLY A 128 -12.61 -11.23 11.40
C GLY A 128 -13.98 -11.88 11.55
N ARG A 129 -14.34 -12.29 12.76
CA ARG A 129 -15.66 -12.90 13.05
C ARG A 129 -16.63 -11.95 13.68
#